data_8d038a946a7113b81f2afbdf29cd2c72
#
_entry.id   8d038a946a7113b81f2afbdf29cd2c72
#
_cell.length_a   1.000
_cell.length_b   1.000
_cell.length_c   1.000
_cell.angle_alpha   90.00
_cell.angle_beta   90.00
_cell.angle_gamma   90.00
#
_symmetry.space_group_name_H-M   'P 1'
#
loop_
_entity.id
_entity.type
_entity.pdbx_description
1 polymer ?
#
loop_
_entity_poly.entity_id
_entity_poly.type
_entity_poly.pdbx_seq_one_letter_code
_entity_poly.pdbx_strand_id
1 'polypeptide(L)'
;MSHTIKDLVTAYGNKVIDNRRYLHAHPELSFQETDTAHWIRERLAAAGIPILEGISGNSTVGYLIGSQPGPSIGLRADIDALGLTEESDFSFKSTKPGVMHACGHDAHTAVLMGVAEILAAHKDLIKGTVYFIFQQGEEFLPGGACTLVEEGIADKVDAFFAIHVDAERPFGSVDVLEGTRSAAIATFEITVTGKGGHGSTPHTANNPLLPASDLIDAISMIPAMKCGPLDNATVSVTYLHSGTHGVANVIPETAVLGGAVRVLDTQLRSFVTAEIKRLGETIPAAYACSSEVTIVNGYPAVVNAPACVAVMQESAREIGLEVAHIDPRLGGEDFAYYGMKKPAAIAWFGMADATGKYAPTPHHNPKFRIDDETGLPAALEYMLTVYTKACNAFIAHN
;
A
#
# COMPACT_ATOMS: atom_id res chain seq x y z
N MET A 1 13.82 -3.57 37.65
CA MET A 1 12.64 -4.43 37.48
C MET A 1 12.45 -4.62 35.98
N SER A 2 12.33 -5.84 35.52
CA SER A 2 12.00 -6.08 34.08
C SER A 2 10.56 -5.61 33.84
N HIS A 3 10.38 -4.59 33.00
CA HIS A 3 9.05 -4.17 32.57
C HIS A 3 8.47 -5.20 31.61
N THR A 4 7.20 -5.55 31.79
CA THR A 4 6.48 -6.35 30.79
C THR A 4 6.08 -5.45 29.59
N ILE A 5 5.84 -6.03 28.40
CA ILE A 5 5.34 -5.27 27.25
C ILE A 5 4.04 -4.52 27.63
N LYS A 6 3.16 -5.14 28.43
CA LYS A 6 1.93 -4.49 28.92
C LYS A 6 2.17 -3.25 29.78
N ASP A 7 3.20 -3.28 30.65
CA ASP A 7 3.56 -2.09 31.45
C ASP A 7 4.02 -0.94 30.54
N LEU A 8 4.80 -1.26 29.50
CA LEU A 8 5.28 -0.28 28.52
C LEU A 8 4.13 0.29 27.69
N VAL A 9 3.22 -0.55 27.24
CA VAL A 9 2.01 -0.11 26.50
C VAL A 9 1.14 0.79 27.38
N THR A 10 0.97 0.46 28.64
CA THR A 10 0.22 1.30 29.59
C THR A 10 0.88 2.68 29.76
N ALA A 11 2.21 2.74 29.77
CA ALA A 11 2.94 3.99 29.95
C ALA A 11 2.96 4.87 28.67
N TYR A 12 2.96 4.27 27.49
CA TYR A 12 3.13 4.97 26.22
C TYR A 12 1.85 5.09 25.38
N GLY A 13 0.80 4.31 25.67
CA GLY A 13 -0.42 4.22 24.86
C GLY A 13 -1.09 5.58 24.61
N ASN A 14 -1.26 6.42 25.64
CA ASN A 14 -1.82 7.75 25.48
C ASN A 14 -0.97 8.63 24.55
N LYS A 15 0.36 8.52 24.62
CA LYS A 15 1.26 9.27 23.73
C LYS A 15 1.11 8.84 22.27
N VAL A 16 0.88 7.55 22.00
CA VAL A 16 0.60 7.05 20.65
C VAL A 16 -0.71 7.61 20.12
N ILE A 17 -1.75 7.67 20.95
CA ILE A 17 -3.04 8.31 20.60
C ILE A 17 -2.85 9.79 20.29
N ASP A 18 -2.14 10.54 21.13
CA ASP A 18 -1.86 11.95 20.92
C ASP A 18 -1.04 12.18 19.64
N ASN A 19 -0.05 11.36 19.37
CA ASN A 19 0.75 11.41 18.15
C ASN A 19 -0.12 11.19 16.91
N ARG A 20 -1.00 10.18 16.92
CA ARG A 20 -1.93 9.90 15.81
C ARG A 20 -2.86 11.09 15.59
N ARG A 21 -3.45 11.66 16.63
CA ARG A 21 -4.37 12.80 16.53
C ARG A 21 -3.67 14.05 16.00
N TYR A 22 -2.42 14.27 16.37
CA TYR A 22 -1.60 15.33 15.81
C TYR A 22 -1.38 15.14 14.31
N LEU A 23 -0.93 13.95 13.88
CA LEU A 23 -0.69 13.63 12.48
C LEU A 23 -1.98 13.71 11.66
N HIS A 24 -3.10 13.22 12.19
CA HIS A 24 -4.41 13.31 11.56
C HIS A 24 -4.84 14.75 11.27
N ALA A 25 -4.55 15.66 12.20
CA ALA A 25 -4.86 17.09 12.03
C ALA A 25 -3.94 17.80 11.03
N HIS A 26 -2.77 17.23 10.69
CA HIS A 26 -1.75 17.83 9.83
C HIS A 26 -1.35 16.95 8.65
N PRO A 27 -2.32 16.43 7.85
CA PRO A 27 -2.03 15.49 6.77
C PRO A 27 -1.29 16.16 5.62
N GLU A 28 -0.46 15.40 4.91
CA GLU A 28 0.25 15.84 3.72
C GLU A 28 0.15 14.80 2.61
N LEU A 29 0.04 15.25 1.35
CA LEU A 29 -0.08 14.38 0.19
C LEU A 29 1.22 13.61 -0.06
N SER A 30 1.11 12.49 -0.78
CA SER A 30 2.22 11.66 -1.23
C SER A 30 3.34 12.51 -1.85
N PHE A 31 4.57 12.27 -1.43
CA PHE A 31 5.79 12.99 -1.81
C PHE A 31 5.84 14.48 -1.43
N GLN A 32 4.89 14.96 -0.62
CA GLN A 32 4.83 16.32 -0.09
C GLN A 32 4.85 16.35 1.45
N GLU A 33 5.19 15.26 2.11
CA GLU A 33 5.13 15.03 3.56
C GLU A 33 6.28 15.71 4.32
N THR A 34 6.54 16.97 4.01
CA THR A 34 7.71 17.72 4.51
C THR A 34 7.62 17.98 6.01
N ASP A 35 6.47 18.45 6.48
CA ASP A 35 6.25 18.77 7.90
C ASP A 35 6.14 17.46 8.72
N THR A 36 5.51 16.43 8.16
CA THR A 36 5.42 15.09 8.76
C THR A 36 6.80 14.47 8.93
N ALA A 37 7.64 14.51 7.90
CA ALA A 37 9.01 14.01 7.96
C ALA A 37 9.86 14.81 8.97
N HIS A 38 9.68 16.12 9.05
CA HIS A 38 10.36 16.96 10.03
C HIS A 38 9.94 16.58 11.45
N TRP A 39 8.64 16.44 11.71
CA TRP A 39 8.08 16.00 12.99
C TRP A 39 8.62 14.63 13.42
N ILE A 40 8.74 13.67 12.50
CA ILE A 40 9.31 12.35 12.76
C ILE A 40 10.79 12.48 13.16
N ARG A 41 11.59 13.24 12.40
CA ARG A 41 13.02 13.45 12.66
C ARG A 41 13.28 14.09 14.01
N GLU A 42 12.50 15.09 14.38
CA GLU A 42 12.60 15.74 15.69
C GLU A 42 12.33 14.77 16.85
N ARG A 43 11.32 13.89 16.72
CA ARG A 43 11.00 12.90 17.74
C ARG A 43 12.03 11.79 17.86
N LEU A 44 12.54 11.31 16.73
CA LEU A 44 13.66 10.36 16.73
C LEU A 44 14.90 10.96 17.40
N ALA A 45 15.22 12.21 17.07
CA ALA A 45 16.35 12.92 17.68
C ALA A 45 16.16 13.13 19.19
N ALA A 46 14.94 13.52 19.63
CA ALA A 46 14.60 13.67 21.04
C ALA A 46 14.69 12.35 21.82
N ALA A 47 14.40 11.21 21.18
CA ALA A 47 14.57 9.88 21.74
C ALA A 47 16.03 9.36 21.65
N GLY A 48 16.95 10.11 21.07
CA GLY A 48 18.34 9.69 20.87
C GLY A 48 18.51 8.58 19.84
N ILE A 49 17.61 8.50 18.86
CA ILE A 49 17.64 7.52 17.76
C ILE A 49 18.38 8.15 16.57
N PRO A 50 19.51 7.60 16.15
CA PRO A 50 20.21 8.07 14.95
C PRO A 50 19.37 7.81 13.70
N ILE A 51 19.51 8.71 12.71
CA ILE A 51 18.85 8.61 11.42
C ILE A 51 19.88 8.08 10.41
N LEU A 52 19.44 7.16 9.57
CA LEU A 52 20.23 6.59 8.49
C LEU A 52 20.45 7.65 7.40
N GLU A 53 21.69 7.89 7.05
CA GLU A 53 22.05 8.78 5.96
C GLU A 53 21.85 8.14 4.58
N GLY A 54 21.68 8.95 3.55
CA GLY A 54 21.52 8.49 2.16
C GLY A 54 20.11 8.09 1.79
N ILE A 55 19.10 8.41 2.62
CA ILE A 55 17.69 8.27 2.32
C ILE A 55 17.18 9.58 1.73
N SER A 56 16.59 9.50 0.54
CA SER A 56 16.08 10.68 -0.19
C SER A 56 14.63 10.99 0.10
N GLY A 57 14.18 12.17 -0.32
CA GLY A 57 12.81 12.65 -0.18
C GLY A 57 12.39 12.88 1.26
N ASN A 58 11.13 12.56 1.55
CA ASN A 58 10.52 12.72 2.86
C ASN A 58 10.56 11.45 3.72
N SER A 59 11.02 10.34 3.18
CA SER A 59 11.25 9.13 3.97
C SER A 59 12.29 9.38 5.07
N THR A 60 12.11 8.72 6.20
CA THR A 60 13.04 8.81 7.33
C THR A 60 13.24 7.41 7.92
N VAL A 61 14.50 7.01 8.07
CA VAL A 61 14.84 5.71 8.66
C VAL A 61 15.67 5.95 9.92
N GLY A 62 15.08 5.68 11.08
CA GLY A 62 15.82 5.62 12.35
C GLY A 62 16.36 4.22 12.60
N TYR A 63 17.42 4.08 13.40
CA TYR A 63 17.90 2.76 13.79
C TYR A 63 18.46 2.71 15.22
N LEU A 64 18.40 1.53 15.82
CA LEU A 64 19.04 1.25 17.11
C LEU A 64 19.79 -0.06 17.02
N ILE A 65 20.97 -0.09 17.64
CA ILE A 65 21.81 -1.29 17.75
C ILE A 65 21.76 -1.78 19.19
N GLY A 66 21.38 -3.04 19.37
CA GLY A 66 21.37 -3.72 20.68
C GLY A 66 22.76 -4.12 21.13
N SER A 67 22.86 -4.42 22.43
CA SER A 67 24.09 -4.94 23.04
C SER A 67 24.29 -6.44 22.82
N GLN A 68 23.25 -7.16 22.41
CA GLN A 68 23.28 -8.60 22.16
C GLN A 68 23.27 -8.86 20.65
N PRO A 69 24.01 -9.88 20.16
CA PRO A 69 23.90 -10.33 18.78
C PRO A 69 22.46 -10.71 18.43
N GLY A 70 22.07 -10.44 17.21
CA GLY A 70 20.74 -10.76 16.71
C GLY A 70 20.55 -10.31 15.26
N PRO A 71 19.38 -10.54 14.68
CA PRO A 71 19.07 -10.14 13.31
C PRO A 71 18.89 -8.63 13.20
N SER A 72 18.87 -8.16 11.95
CA SER A 72 18.45 -6.81 11.59
C SER A 72 16.98 -6.82 11.16
N ILE A 73 16.11 -6.19 11.94
CA ILE A 73 14.66 -6.18 11.71
C ILE A 73 14.20 -4.81 11.25
N GLY A 74 13.50 -4.75 10.13
CA GLY A 74 12.84 -3.55 9.60
C GLY A 74 11.36 -3.51 10.01
N LEU A 75 10.95 -2.43 10.66
CA LEU A 75 9.54 -2.12 10.95
C LEU A 75 9.14 -0.92 10.10
N ARG A 76 8.06 -1.03 9.31
CA ARG A 76 7.64 0.01 8.35
C ARG A 76 6.31 0.62 8.72
N ALA A 77 6.21 1.92 8.55
CA ALA A 77 4.98 2.70 8.46
C ALA A 77 5.07 3.66 7.26
N ASP A 78 3.98 3.77 6.51
CA ASP A 78 3.73 4.85 5.56
C ASP A 78 3.34 6.14 6.29
N ILE A 79 3.50 7.30 5.63
CA ILE A 79 3.30 8.60 6.30
C ILE A 79 2.41 9.58 5.53
N ASP A 80 2.02 9.24 4.30
CA ASP A 80 1.27 10.12 3.41
C ASP A 80 -0.24 10.09 3.63
N ALA A 81 -0.94 11.07 3.07
CA ALA A 81 -2.38 11.25 3.13
C ALA A 81 -2.97 11.43 1.74
N LEU A 82 -4.30 11.43 1.66
CA LEU A 82 -5.08 11.48 0.43
C LEU A 82 -5.66 12.86 0.13
N GLY A 83 -5.81 13.18 -1.16
CA GLY A 83 -6.51 14.37 -1.66
C GLY A 83 -8.03 14.26 -1.50
N LEU A 84 -8.52 14.32 -0.25
CA LEU A 84 -9.89 14.07 0.12
C LEU A 84 -10.34 15.05 1.21
N THR A 85 -11.52 15.66 1.08
CA THR A 85 -12.07 16.54 2.11
C THR A 85 -12.70 15.71 3.23
N GLU A 86 -12.24 15.89 4.45
CA GLU A 86 -12.75 15.19 5.62
C GLU A 86 -14.13 15.66 6.04
N GLU A 87 -15.06 14.71 6.25
CA GLU A 87 -16.43 14.93 6.75
C GLU A 87 -16.64 14.36 8.15
N SER A 88 -15.58 14.03 8.88
CA SER A 88 -15.69 13.52 10.24
C SER A 88 -16.10 14.63 11.24
N ASP A 89 -16.57 14.19 12.41
CA ASP A 89 -16.91 15.04 13.55
C ASP A 89 -15.79 15.09 14.62
N PHE A 90 -14.59 14.66 14.29
CA PHE A 90 -13.46 14.65 15.23
C PHE A 90 -13.04 16.05 15.64
N SER A 91 -12.68 16.23 16.91
CA SER A 91 -12.05 17.46 17.41
C SER A 91 -10.65 17.69 16.81
N PHE A 92 -10.01 16.63 16.32
CA PHE A 92 -8.68 16.58 15.70
C PHE A 92 -8.75 16.35 14.19
N LYS A 93 -9.86 16.64 13.53
CA LYS A 93 -9.97 16.52 12.07
C LYS A 93 -8.93 17.35 11.34
N SER A 94 -8.65 17.01 10.10
CA SER A 94 -7.69 17.71 9.25
C SER A 94 -7.87 19.23 9.29
N THR A 95 -6.78 19.94 9.49
CA THR A 95 -6.70 21.40 9.37
C THR A 95 -6.35 21.87 7.96
N LYS A 96 -6.01 20.93 7.04
CA LYS A 96 -5.66 21.21 5.64
C LYS A 96 -6.86 20.89 4.73
N PRO A 97 -7.55 21.91 4.16
CA PRO A 97 -8.70 21.69 3.28
C PRO A 97 -8.32 20.76 2.10
N GLY A 98 -9.16 19.75 1.84
CA GLY A 98 -8.98 18.84 0.72
C GLY A 98 -7.90 17.78 0.94
N VAL A 99 -7.34 17.63 2.13
CA VAL A 99 -6.37 16.58 2.47
C VAL A 99 -6.78 15.88 3.77
N MET A 100 -6.73 14.55 3.78
CA MET A 100 -7.16 13.74 4.92
C MET A 100 -6.36 12.44 5.01
N HIS A 101 -5.99 12.01 6.21
CA HIS A 101 -5.57 10.63 6.46
C HIS A 101 -6.78 9.70 6.43
N ALA A 102 -7.17 9.25 5.23
CA ALA A 102 -8.31 8.35 5.02
C ALA A 102 -7.91 6.89 4.77
N CYS A 103 -6.61 6.57 4.95
CA CYS A 103 -6.09 5.20 4.89
C CYS A 103 -5.49 4.72 6.22
N GLY A 104 -5.29 5.62 7.18
CA GLY A 104 -4.79 5.28 8.52
C GLY A 104 -3.28 5.33 8.69
N HIS A 105 -2.55 5.97 7.76
CA HIS A 105 -1.09 6.10 7.82
C HIS A 105 -0.62 6.95 9.01
N ASP A 106 -1.46 7.85 9.50
CA ASP A 106 -1.28 8.53 10.79
C ASP A 106 -1.21 7.57 11.97
N ALA A 107 -2.03 6.51 11.95
CA ALA A 107 -2.01 5.46 12.96
C ALA A 107 -0.77 4.56 12.82
N HIS A 108 -0.41 4.17 11.60
CA HIS A 108 0.81 3.38 11.35
C HIS A 108 2.05 4.13 11.85
N THR A 109 2.19 5.41 11.48
CA THR A 109 3.28 6.29 11.92
C THR A 109 3.31 6.44 13.43
N ALA A 110 2.15 6.66 14.09
CA ALA A 110 2.09 6.83 15.54
C ALA A 110 2.48 5.55 16.28
N VAL A 111 2.03 4.38 15.83
CA VAL A 111 2.40 3.08 16.40
C VAL A 111 3.90 2.85 16.27
N LEU A 112 4.47 3.04 15.06
CA LEU A 112 5.90 2.83 14.84
C LEU A 112 6.76 3.82 15.66
N MET A 113 6.33 5.07 15.81
CA MET A 113 7.00 6.04 16.69
C MET A 113 6.95 5.58 18.14
N GLY A 114 5.82 5.06 18.61
CA GLY A 114 5.71 4.49 19.95
C GLY A 114 6.67 3.33 20.19
N VAL A 115 6.77 2.39 19.22
CA VAL A 115 7.75 1.30 19.26
C VAL A 115 9.18 1.84 19.34
N ALA A 116 9.51 2.82 18.51
CA ALA A 116 10.84 3.42 18.46
C ALA A 116 11.23 4.08 19.80
N GLU A 117 10.33 4.88 20.38
CA GLU A 117 10.56 5.54 21.66
C GLU A 117 10.70 4.54 22.82
N ILE A 118 9.88 3.49 22.86
CA ILE A 118 9.99 2.42 23.87
C ILE A 118 11.34 1.71 23.76
N LEU A 119 11.73 1.28 22.56
CA LEU A 119 12.99 0.58 22.36
C LEU A 119 14.21 1.49 22.64
N ALA A 120 14.11 2.79 22.36
CA ALA A 120 15.17 3.73 22.71
C ALA A 120 15.36 3.88 24.24
N ALA A 121 14.25 3.88 24.99
CA ALA A 121 14.27 3.95 26.46
C ALA A 121 14.64 2.61 27.12
N HIS A 122 14.42 1.49 26.44
CA HIS A 122 14.61 0.11 26.97
C HIS A 122 15.53 -0.70 26.05
N LYS A 123 16.79 -0.26 25.90
CA LYS A 123 17.79 -0.86 24.98
C LYS A 123 18.12 -2.32 25.32
N ASP A 124 17.82 -2.79 26.51
CA ASP A 124 17.93 -4.19 26.92
C ASP A 124 16.96 -5.12 26.18
N LEU A 125 15.89 -4.58 25.59
CA LEU A 125 14.97 -5.32 24.73
C LEU A 125 15.53 -5.54 23.31
N ILE A 126 16.59 -4.82 22.93
CA ILE A 126 17.10 -4.84 21.55
C ILE A 126 18.15 -5.94 21.38
N LYS A 127 17.88 -6.85 20.43
CA LYS A 127 18.84 -7.82 19.91
C LYS A 127 19.15 -7.51 18.45
N GLY A 128 20.42 -7.52 18.07
CA GLY A 128 20.84 -7.13 16.72
C GLY A 128 20.55 -5.67 16.43
N THR A 129 19.95 -5.38 15.29
CA THR A 129 19.60 -4.01 14.86
C THR A 129 18.12 -3.89 14.55
N VAL A 130 17.48 -2.81 14.95
CA VAL A 130 16.12 -2.47 14.51
C VAL A 130 16.17 -1.21 13.66
N TYR A 131 15.48 -1.24 12.51
CA TYR A 131 15.26 -0.11 11.61
C TYR A 131 13.80 0.32 11.69
N PHE A 132 13.55 1.60 11.97
CA PHE A 132 12.23 2.23 11.99
C PHE A 132 12.08 2.99 10.68
N ILE A 133 11.29 2.46 9.76
CA ILE A 133 11.16 2.95 8.39
C ILE A 133 9.86 3.73 8.28
N PHE A 134 9.95 5.05 8.27
CA PHE A 134 8.85 5.96 8.00
C PHE A 134 8.92 6.35 6.53
N GLN A 135 8.01 5.80 5.75
CA GLN A 135 8.07 5.81 4.29
C GLN A 135 7.08 6.79 3.68
N GLN A 136 7.53 7.66 2.79
CA GLN A 136 6.70 8.57 1.99
C GLN A 136 5.91 7.83 0.90
N GLY A 137 4.81 8.44 0.43
CA GLY A 137 4.25 8.24 -0.90
C GLY A 137 3.73 6.85 -1.21
N GLU A 138 3.02 6.17 -0.29
CA GLU A 138 2.42 4.87 -0.55
C GLU A 138 1.26 4.97 -1.54
N GLU A 139 0.46 6.03 -1.46
CA GLU A 139 -0.79 6.21 -2.21
C GLU A 139 -0.59 6.69 -3.65
N PHE A 140 0.66 6.96 -4.06
CA PHE A 140 0.96 7.48 -5.39
C PHE A 140 2.16 6.79 -6.04
N LEU A 141 1.96 6.26 -7.26
CA LEU A 141 3.01 5.56 -8.02
C LEU A 141 4.23 6.46 -8.27
N PRO A 142 5.44 5.90 -8.24
CA PRO A 142 5.81 4.48 -8.13
C PRO A 142 5.88 3.93 -6.69
N GLY A 143 5.52 4.71 -5.67
CA GLY A 143 5.64 4.36 -4.26
C GLY A 143 7.01 4.68 -3.66
N GLY A 144 7.02 5.05 -2.37
CA GLY A 144 8.27 5.37 -1.65
C GLY A 144 9.11 4.13 -1.32
N ALA A 145 8.48 2.95 -1.19
CA ALA A 145 9.18 1.70 -0.92
C ALA A 145 10.16 1.32 -2.05
N CYS A 146 9.79 1.59 -3.32
CA CYS A 146 10.67 1.35 -4.46
C CYS A 146 12.00 2.10 -4.29
N THR A 147 11.92 3.40 -4.00
CA THR A 147 13.09 4.26 -3.79
C THR A 147 13.94 3.77 -2.61
N LEU A 148 13.33 3.47 -1.46
CA LEU A 148 14.05 2.96 -0.29
C LEU A 148 14.78 1.64 -0.56
N VAL A 149 14.19 0.75 -1.34
CA VAL A 149 14.81 -0.51 -1.76
C VAL A 149 15.98 -0.25 -2.71
N GLU A 150 15.85 0.69 -3.65
CA GLU A 150 16.93 1.11 -4.57
C GLU A 150 18.08 1.78 -3.81
N GLU A 151 17.80 2.49 -2.73
CA GLU A 151 18.80 3.11 -1.81
C GLU A 151 19.43 2.09 -0.86
N GLY A 152 19.08 0.81 -0.97
CA GLY A 152 19.77 -0.29 -0.30
C GLY A 152 19.27 -0.58 1.13
N ILE A 153 18.09 -0.16 1.53
CA ILE A 153 17.55 -0.51 2.85
C ILE A 153 17.40 -2.03 3.01
N ALA A 154 17.06 -2.74 1.93
CA ALA A 154 16.91 -4.19 1.94
C ALA A 154 18.24 -4.93 2.20
N ASP A 155 19.38 -4.33 1.89
CA ASP A 155 20.67 -4.93 2.16
C ASP A 155 21.07 -4.88 3.64
N LYS A 156 20.41 -4.01 4.41
CA LYS A 156 20.67 -3.79 5.85
C LYS A 156 19.73 -4.61 6.75
N VAL A 157 18.67 -5.21 6.20
CA VAL A 157 17.58 -5.84 6.95
C VAL A 157 17.45 -7.31 6.58
N ASP A 158 17.23 -8.18 7.57
CA ASP A 158 17.02 -9.62 7.37
C ASP A 158 15.55 -9.96 7.14
N ALA A 159 14.63 -9.21 7.79
CA ALA A 159 13.19 -9.37 7.61
C ALA A 159 12.43 -8.06 7.86
N PHE A 160 11.34 -7.83 7.12
CA PHE A 160 10.47 -6.65 7.24
C PHE A 160 9.10 -7.02 7.81
N PHE A 161 8.58 -6.14 8.67
CA PHE A 161 7.25 -6.25 9.23
C PHE A 161 6.52 -4.92 9.18
N ALA A 162 5.22 -4.98 8.86
CA ALA A 162 4.32 -3.84 8.88
C ALA A 162 2.93 -4.25 9.36
N ILE A 163 2.16 -3.27 9.80
CA ILE A 163 0.71 -3.39 9.95
C ILE A 163 0.02 -2.39 9.05
N HIS A 164 -1.17 -2.74 8.60
CA HIS A 164 -2.12 -1.81 8.01
C HIS A 164 -3.40 -1.86 8.86
N VAL A 165 -3.88 -0.71 9.33
CA VAL A 165 -5.14 -0.65 10.08
C VAL A 165 -6.31 -1.00 9.16
N ASP A 166 -7.34 -1.62 9.71
CA ASP A 166 -8.55 -1.99 8.98
C ASP A 166 -9.79 -1.48 9.72
N ALA A 167 -10.36 -0.40 9.21
CA ALA A 167 -11.53 0.25 9.80
C ALA A 167 -12.85 -0.52 9.60
N GLU A 168 -12.85 -1.53 8.73
CA GLU A 168 -14.03 -2.36 8.47
C GLU A 168 -14.02 -3.66 9.30
N ARG A 169 -12.89 -3.99 9.94
CA ARG A 169 -12.72 -5.21 10.73
C ARG A 169 -12.88 -4.95 12.22
N PRO A 170 -13.56 -5.87 12.93
CA PRO A 170 -13.69 -5.76 14.37
C PRO A 170 -12.33 -5.61 15.05
N PHE A 171 -12.27 -4.77 16.06
CA PHE A 171 -11.14 -4.73 17.00
C PHE A 171 -10.90 -6.13 17.59
N GLY A 172 -9.63 -6.47 17.78
CA GLY A 172 -9.24 -7.78 18.32
C GLY A 172 -8.95 -8.84 17.25
N SER A 173 -9.11 -8.51 15.95
CA SER A 173 -8.77 -9.40 14.84
C SER A 173 -7.52 -8.93 14.09
N VAL A 174 -6.69 -9.89 13.66
CA VAL A 174 -5.51 -9.66 12.81
C VAL A 174 -5.56 -10.62 11.64
N ASP A 175 -5.56 -10.08 10.42
CA ASP A 175 -5.40 -10.89 9.21
C ASP A 175 -3.93 -10.88 8.81
N VAL A 176 -3.27 -12.02 8.98
CA VAL A 176 -1.90 -12.26 8.55
C VAL A 176 -1.74 -13.70 8.11
N LEU A 177 -1.78 -13.91 6.79
CA LEU A 177 -1.68 -15.22 6.17
C LEU A 177 -0.52 -15.26 5.18
N GLU A 178 -0.04 -16.46 4.91
CA GLU A 178 1.02 -16.73 3.94
C GLU A 178 0.55 -16.48 2.50
N GLY A 179 1.52 -16.19 1.64
CA GLY A 179 1.29 -16.00 0.22
C GLY A 179 0.76 -14.61 -0.13
N THR A 180 0.09 -14.52 -1.26
CA THR A 180 -0.37 -13.24 -1.79
C THR A 180 -1.46 -12.60 -0.93
N ARG A 181 -1.27 -11.32 -0.59
CA ARG A 181 -2.20 -10.54 0.26
C ARG A 181 -2.77 -9.30 -0.43
N SER A 182 -2.08 -8.75 -1.44
CA SER A 182 -2.59 -7.66 -2.27
C SER A 182 -2.31 -7.90 -3.75
N ALA A 183 -3.04 -7.21 -4.65
CA ALA A 183 -2.87 -7.39 -6.08
C ALA A 183 -1.62 -6.70 -6.63
N ALA A 184 -1.01 -7.31 -7.64
CA ALA A 184 -0.20 -6.61 -8.61
C ALA A 184 -1.11 -5.80 -9.54
N ILE A 185 -0.78 -4.52 -9.74
CA ILE A 185 -1.63 -3.57 -10.46
C ILE A 185 -0.94 -3.04 -11.71
N ALA A 186 -1.72 -2.74 -12.75
CA ALA A 186 -1.30 -1.96 -13.90
C ALA A 186 -2.48 -1.18 -14.47
N THR A 187 -2.18 -0.11 -15.21
CA THR A 187 -3.13 0.59 -16.06
C THR A 187 -2.66 0.53 -17.50
N PHE A 188 -3.59 0.67 -18.41
CA PHE A 188 -3.28 0.76 -19.84
C PHE A 188 -4.11 1.84 -20.52
N GLU A 189 -3.54 2.43 -21.56
CA GLU A 189 -4.23 3.30 -22.49
C GLU A 189 -3.82 2.93 -23.92
N ILE A 190 -4.80 2.90 -24.82
CA ILE A 190 -4.60 2.59 -26.22
C ILE A 190 -5.23 3.72 -27.04
N THR A 191 -4.40 4.43 -27.79
CA THR A 191 -4.85 5.40 -28.78
C THR A 191 -4.86 4.74 -30.16
N VAL A 192 -6.04 4.63 -30.75
CA VAL A 192 -6.22 4.13 -32.11
C VAL A 192 -6.36 5.32 -33.04
N THR A 193 -5.51 5.39 -34.07
CA THR A 193 -5.52 6.44 -35.10
C THR A 193 -5.89 5.84 -36.44
N GLY A 194 -6.99 6.31 -37.00
CA GLY A 194 -7.48 5.95 -38.33
C GLY A 194 -7.40 7.10 -39.30
N LYS A 195 -8.39 7.19 -40.17
CA LYS A 195 -8.62 8.28 -41.10
C LYS A 195 -10.06 8.75 -40.99
N GLY A 196 -10.27 9.97 -40.51
CA GLY A 196 -11.59 10.57 -40.41
C GLY A 196 -12.23 10.82 -41.77
N GLY A 197 -13.54 11.05 -41.78
CA GLY A 197 -14.27 11.29 -43.02
C GLY A 197 -15.74 11.62 -42.83
N HIS A 198 -16.42 11.79 -43.93
CA HIS A 198 -17.86 12.05 -43.93
C HIS A 198 -18.63 10.75 -43.74
N GLY A 199 -19.60 10.72 -42.81
CA GLY A 199 -20.37 9.53 -42.47
C GLY A 199 -21.14 8.88 -43.64
N SER A 200 -21.43 9.62 -44.69
CA SER A 200 -22.06 9.09 -45.93
C SER A 200 -21.08 8.43 -46.92
N THR A 201 -19.76 8.61 -46.72
CA THR A 201 -18.73 8.04 -47.60
C THR A 201 -17.69 7.23 -46.76
N PRO A 202 -18.13 6.24 -45.96
CA PRO A 202 -17.26 5.52 -45.05
C PRO A 202 -16.13 4.75 -45.73
N HIS A 203 -16.31 4.40 -47.02
CA HIS A 203 -15.29 3.73 -47.85
C HIS A 203 -14.04 4.58 -48.12
N THR A 204 -14.06 5.87 -47.83
CA THR A 204 -12.92 6.79 -47.97
C THR A 204 -12.17 7.03 -46.64
N ALA A 205 -12.69 6.48 -45.56
CA ALA A 205 -12.18 6.64 -44.21
C ALA A 205 -11.68 5.28 -43.64
N ASN A 206 -10.87 5.33 -42.57
CA ASN A 206 -10.56 4.18 -41.72
C ASN A 206 -11.10 4.51 -40.33
N ASN A 207 -12.29 4.02 -40.03
CA ASN A 207 -13.00 4.40 -38.80
C ASN A 207 -12.37 3.74 -37.56
N PRO A 208 -11.73 4.50 -36.64
CA PRO A 208 -11.07 3.94 -35.47
C PRO A 208 -12.03 3.38 -34.41
N LEU A 209 -13.33 3.70 -34.47
CA LEU A 209 -14.35 3.16 -33.57
C LEU A 209 -14.53 1.65 -33.72
N LEU A 210 -14.34 1.11 -34.93
CA LEU A 210 -14.51 -0.33 -35.19
C LEU A 210 -13.45 -1.15 -34.43
N PRO A 211 -12.14 -0.95 -34.66
CA PRO A 211 -11.13 -1.67 -33.90
C PRO A 211 -11.14 -1.33 -32.41
N ALA A 212 -11.56 -0.13 -32.01
CA ALA A 212 -11.69 0.20 -30.58
C ALA A 212 -12.79 -0.65 -29.88
N SER A 213 -13.91 -0.91 -30.58
CA SER A 213 -14.95 -1.81 -30.09
C SER A 213 -14.43 -3.25 -29.96
N ASP A 214 -13.75 -3.78 -30.97
CA ASP A 214 -13.19 -5.13 -30.94
C ASP A 214 -12.09 -5.28 -29.86
N LEU A 215 -11.34 -4.20 -29.58
CA LEU A 215 -10.37 -4.16 -28.50
C LEU A 215 -11.04 -4.31 -27.12
N ILE A 216 -12.19 -3.67 -26.89
CA ILE A 216 -12.92 -3.79 -25.62
C ILE A 216 -13.30 -5.26 -25.40
N ASP A 217 -13.87 -5.92 -26.39
CA ASP A 217 -14.26 -7.32 -26.28
C ASP A 217 -13.04 -8.24 -26.08
N ALA A 218 -12.01 -8.08 -26.91
CA ALA A 218 -10.82 -8.92 -26.86
C ALA A 218 -10.05 -8.78 -25.52
N ILE A 219 -9.89 -7.56 -25.03
CA ILE A 219 -9.22 -7.27 -23.75
C ILE A 219 -10.03 -7.83 -22.58
N SER A 220 -11.36 -7.64 -22.59
CA SER A 220 -12.25 -8.15 -21.54
C SER A 220 -12.27 -9.68 -21.47
N MET A 221 -11.94 -10.37 -22.56
CA MET A 221 -11.89 -11.81 -22.62
C MET A 221 -10.53 -12.40 -22.16
N ILE A 222 -9.50 -11.59 -21.93
CA ILE A 222 -8.18 -12.10 -21.51
C ILE A 222 -8.27 -12.99 -20.25
N PRO A 223 -8.94 -12.59 -19.15
CA PRO A 223 -9.04 -13.42 -17.96
C PRO A 223 -9.63 -14.81 -18.25
N ALA A 224 -10.71 -14.86 -19.02
CA ALA A 224 -11.42 -16.11 -19.29
C ALA A 224 -10.73 -17.03 -20.31
N MET A 225 -10.00 -16.46 -21.26
CA MET A 225 -9.48 -17.21 -22.43
C MET A 225 -7.97 -17.39 -22.42
N LYS A 226 -7.24 -16.65 -21.61
CA LYS A 226 -5.76 -16.63 -21.64
C LYS A 226 -5.12 -16.90 -20.28
N CYS A 227 -5.81 -16.64 -19.18
CA CYS A 227 -5.35 -16.99 -17.85
C CYS A 227 -5.73 -18.42 -17.48
N GLY A 228 -5.03 -19.01 -16.53
CA GLY A 228 -5.39 -20.31 -15.98
C GLY A 228 -6.72 -20.28 -15.23
N PRO A 229 -7.43 -21.40 -15.12
CA PRO A 229 -8.77 -21.43 -14.48
C PRO A 229 -8.74 -21.12 -12.98
N LEU A 230 -7.57 -21.16 -12.35
CA LEU A 230 -7.35 -20.82 -10.93
C LEU A 230 -6.65 -19.48 -10.75
N ASP A 231 -6.30 -18.80 -11.83
CA ASP A 231 -5.68 -17.48 -11.77
C ASP A 231 -6.71 -16.42 -11.40
N ASN A 232 -6.36 -15.58 -10.42
CA ASN A 232 -7.17 -14.42 -10.08
C ASN A 232 -6.73 -13.22 -10.92
N ALA A 233 -7.45 -12.95 -11.99
CA ALA A 233 -7.19 -11.83 -12.88
C ALA A 233 -8.48 -11.02 -13.14
N THR A 234 -8.38 -9.72 -12.91
CA THR A 234 -9.40 -8.75 -13.31
C THR A 234 -8.80 -7.80 -14.32
N VAL A 235 -9.43 -7.69 -15.48
CA VAL A 235 -9.09 -6.72 -16.52
C VAL A 235 -10.35 -5.95 -16.87
N SER A 236 -10.33 -4.64 -16.68
CA SER A 236 -11.49 -3.78 -16.93
C SER A 236 -11.12 -2.67 -17.89
N VAL A 237 -11.81 -2.58 -19.03
CA VAL A 237 -11.83 -1.37 -19.84
C VAL A 237 -12.81 -0.39 -19.19
N THR A 238 -12.34 0.78 -18.80
CA THR A 238 -13.13 1.72 -17.97
C THR A 238 -13.58 2.96 -18.72
N TYR A 239 -12.99 3.24 -19.86
CA TYR A 239 -13.40 4.35 -20.72
C TYR A 239 -13.08 4.10 -22.20
N LEU A 240 -13.87 4.74 -23.07
CA LEU A 240 -13.63 4.93 -24.49
C LEU A 240 -14.08 6.35 -24.87
N HIS A 241 -13.18 7.12 -25.45
CA HIS A 241 -13.45 8.46 -25.97
C HIS A 241 -13.18 8.53 -27.46
N SER A 242 -14.17 8.97 -28.23
CA SER A 242 -14.03 9.20 -29.69
C SER A 242 -15.17 10.06 -30.23
N GLY A 243 -14.89 10.81 -31.26
CA GLY A 243 -15.87 11.69 -31.91
C GLY A 243 -16.35 12.84 -31.04
N THR A 244 -17.41 13.52 -31.51
CA THR A 244 -18.05 14.64 -30.80
C THR A 244 -19.52 14.31 -30.60
N HIS A 245 -20.03 14.43 -29.37
CA HIS A 245 -21.44 14.19 -29.08
C HIS A 245 -22.36 15.07 -29.92
N GLY A 246 -23.38 14.48 -30.55
CA GLY A 246 -24.34 15.16 -31.40
C GLY A 246 -23.87 15.40 -32.86
N VAL A 247 -22.64 15.05 -33.24
CA VAL A 247 -22.13 15.19 -34.62
C VAL A 247 -22.13 13.80 -35.29
N ALA A 248 -23.30 13.39 -35.80
CA ALA A 248 -23.49 12.05 -36.35
C ALA A 248 -22.95 11.84 -37.78
N ASN A 249 -22.58 12.91 -38.50
CA ASN A 249 -22.14 12.88 -39.89
C ASN A 249 -20.62 12.93 -40.08
N VAL A 250 -19.85 12.86 -39.00
CA VAL A 250 -18.37 12.89 -39.02
C VAL A 250 -17.83 11.58 -38.43
N ILE A 251 -17.02 10.86 -39.22
CA ILE A 251 -16.20 9.76 -38.74
C ILE A 251 -14.96 10.37 -38.06
N PRO A 252 -14.68 10.07 -36.79
CA PRO A 252 -13.52 10.62 -36.07
C PRO A 252 -12.19 10.09 -36.63
N GLU A 253 -11.09 10.77 -36.33
CA GLU A 253 -9.76 10.34 -36.70
C GLU A 253 -9.12 9.45 -35.60
N THR A 254 -9.53 9.64 -34.34
CA THR A 254 -8.95 8.93 -33.21
C THR A 254 -10.02 8.33 -32.30
N ALA A 255 -9.65 7.22 -31.61
CA ALA A 255 -10.37 6.66 -30.49
C ALA A 255 -9.35 6.32 -29.39
N VAL A 256 -9.63 6.72 -28.15
CA VAL A 256 -8.78 6.44 -26.98
C VAL A 256 -9.57 5.59 -25.99
N LEU A 257 -9.03 4.44 -25.61
CA LEU A 257 -9.61 3.58 -24.59
C LEU A 257 -8.56 3.23 -23.55
N GLY A 258 -9.01 2.97 -22.33
CA GLY A 258 -8.09 2.57 -21.27
C GLY A 258 -8.79 1.87 -20.12
N GLY A 259 -7.97 1.38 -19.19
CA GLY A 259 -8.48 0.58 -18.09
C GLY A 259 -7.42 0.13 -17.11
N ALA A 260 -7.79 -0.85 -16.29
CA ALA A 260 -6.97 -1.35 -15.20
C ALA A 260 -6.85 -2.87 -15.22
N VAL A 261 -5.70 -3.35 -14.73
CA VAL A 261 -5.37 -4.76 -14.49
C VAL A 261 -5.13 -4.96 -13.01
N ARG A 262 -5.75 -5.98 -12.42
CA ARG A 262 -5.55 -6.41 -11.04
C ARG A 262 -5.39 -7.93 -11.02
N VAL A 263 -4.26 -8.41 -10.54
CA VAL A 263 -3.95 -9.85 -10.50
C VAL A 263 -3.21 -10.18 -9.20
N LEU A 264 -3.40 -11.40 -8.69
CA LEU A 264 -2.76 -11.82 -7.44
C LEU A 264 -1.34 -12.40 -7.64
N ASP A 265 -0.79 -12.28 -8.84
CA ASP A 265 0.57 -12.72 -9.17
C ASP A 265 1.26 -11.71 -10.08
N THR A 266 2.49 -11.32 -9.73
CA THR A 266 3.25 -10.31 -10.49
C THR A 266 3.67 -10.81 -11.88
N GLN A 267 3.91 -12.11 -12.04
CA GLN A 267 4.25 -12.68 -13.37
C GLN A 267 3.01 -12.72 -14.25
N LEU A 268 1.86 -13.07 -13.68
CA LEU A 268 0.57 -13.03 -14.38
C LEU A 268 0.26 -11.60 -14.86
N ARG A 269 0.57 -10.56 -14.08
CA ARG A 269 0.46 -9.16 -14.53
C ARG A 269 1.27 -8.92 -15.80
N SER A 270 2.52 -9.37 -15.82
CA SER A 270 3.40 -9.21 -16.98
C SER A 270 2.86 -9.91 -18.22
N PHE A 271 2.30 -11.11 -18.06
CA PHE A 271 1.63 -11.84 -19.13
C PHE A 271 0.39 -11.08 -19.64
N VAL A 272 -0.50 -10.65 -18.75
CA VAL A 272 -1.75 -9.96 -19.11
C VAL A 272 -1.46 -8.63 -19.83
N THR A 273 -0.50 -7.85 -19.32
CA THR A 273 -0.12 -6.56 -19.94
C THR A 273 0.54 -6.75 -21.30
N ALA A 274 1.35 -7.81 -21.47
CA ALA A 274 1.91 -8.16 -22.78
C ALA A 274 0.81 -8.56 -23.80
N GLU A 275 -0.21 -9.28 -23.34
CA GLU A 275 -1.34 -9.66 -24.21
C GLU A 275 -2.20 -8.45 -24.58
N ILE A 276 -2.45 -7.51 -23.65
CA ILE A 276 -3.11 -6.21 -23.96
C ILE A 276 -2.32 -5.46 -25.01
N LYS A 277 -1.00 -5.36 -24.86
CA LYS A 277 -0.14 -4.69 -25.85
C LYS A 277 -0.23 -5.36 -27.23
N ARG A 278 -0.13 -6.67 -27.27
CA ARG A 278 -0.25 -7.45 -28.52
C ARG A 278 -1.59 -7.21 -29.24
N LEU A 279 -2.71 -7.24 -28.49
CA LEU A 279 -4.03 -6.98 -29.05
C LEU A 279 -4.13 -5.53 -29.52
N GLY A 280 -3.64 -4.57 -28.70
CA GLY A 280 -3.63 -3.14 -29.01
C GLY A 280 -2.86 -2.82 -30.30
N GLU A 281 -1.83 -3.59 -30.65
CA GLU A 281 -1.05 -3.43 -31.88
C GLU A 281 -1.70 -4.17 -33.08
N THR A 282 -2.29 -5.34 -32.87
CA THR A 282 -2.72 -6.22 -33.98
C THR A 282 -4.13 -5.94 -34.47
N ILE A 283 -5.08 -5.64 -33.57
CA ILE A 283 -6.47 -5.41 -33.95
C ILE A 283 -6.62 -4.13 -34.78
N PRO A 284 -6.07 -2.95 -34.38
CA PRO A 284 -6.14 -1.75 -35.22
C PRO A 284 -5.51 -1.93 -36.59
N ALA A 285 -4.40 -2.63 -36.69
CA ALA A 285 -3.73 -2.92 -37.96
C ALA A 285 -4.62 -3.66 -38.96
N ALA A 286 -5.50 -4.56 -38.51
CA ALA A 286 -6.46 -5.28 -39.36
C ALA A 286 -7.51 -4.36 -39.98
N TYR A 287 -7.72 -3.15 -39.41
CA TYR A 287 -8.63 -2.12 -39.91
C TYR A 287 -7.89 -0.99 -40.64
N ALA A 288 -6.63 -1.19 -41.01
CA ALA A 288 -5.76 -0.16 -41.57
C ALA A 288 -5.68 1.12 -40.71
N CYS A 289 -5.75 0.95 -39.38
CA CYS A 289 -5.49 1.95 -38.37
C CYS A 289 -4.12 1.70 -37.70
N SER A 290 -3.49 2.74 -37.20
CA SER A 290 -2.33 2.65 -36.33
C SER A 290 -2.75 2.72 -34.84
N SER A 291 -1.86 2.33 -33.93
CA SER A 291 -2.12 2.45 -32.51
C SER A 291 -0.86 2.79 -31.73
N GLU A 292 -1.06 3.44 -30.59
CA GLU A 292 -0.07 3.61 -29.54
C GLU A 292 -0.61 2.96 -28.27
N VAL A 293 0.19 2.12 -27.64
CA VAL A 293 -0.18 1.37 -26.41
C VAL A 293 0.74 1.77 -25.29
N THR A 294 0.18 2.41 -24.29
CA THR A 294 0.87 2.78 -23.05
C THR A 294 0.45 1.82 -21.92
N ILE A 295 1.44 1.20 -21.26
CA ILE A 295 1.24 0.37 -20.08
C ILE A 295 2.00 1.01 -18.93
N VAL A 296 1.31 1.29 -17.83
CA VAL A 296 1.91 1.76 -16.59
C VAL A 296 1.78 0.64 -15.56
N ASN A 297 2.91 -0.02 -15.25
CA ASN A 297 2.96 -0.98 -14.17
C ASN A 297 2.95 -0.24 -12.83
N GLY A 298 2.01 -0.60 -11.97
CA GLY A 298 1.97 -0.18 -10.58
C GLY A 298 2.68 -1.17 -9.66
N TYR A 299 2.24 -1.23 -8.41
CA TYR A 299 2.85 -2.08 -7.39
C TYR A 299 2.84 -3.57 -7.77
N PRO A 300 3.88 -4.33 -7.37
CA PRO A 300 3.82 -5.79 -7.40
C PRO A 300 2.79 -6.34 -6.41
N ALA A 301 2.49 -7.62 -6.47
CA ALA A 301 1.69 -8.28 -5.45
C ALA A 301 2.47 -8.34 -4.12
N VAL A 302 1.81 -8.03 -3.01
CA VAL A 302 2.36 -8.34 -1.68
C VAL A 302 2.30 -9.84 -1.45
N VAL A 303 3.44 -10.43 -1.13
CA VAL A 303 3.55 -11.85 -0.80
C VAL A 303 4.16 -12.00 0.59
N ASN A 304 3.35 -12.37 1.56
CA ASN A 304 3.81 -12.59 2.92
C ASN A 304 4.63 -13.89 3.02
N ALA A 305 5.85 -13.78 3.55
CA ALA A 305 6.76 -14.89 3.73
C ALA A 305 6.32 -15.77 4.94
N PRO A 306 6.34 -17.12 4.80
CA PRO A 306 5.88 -18.04 5.87
C PRO A 306 6.54 -17.80 7.22
N ALA A 307 7.86 -17.56 7.27
CA ALA A 307 8.59 -17.31 8.51
C ALA A 307 8.13 -16.03 9.22
N CYS A 308 7.86 -14.95 8.45
CA CYS A 308 7.33 -13.69 9.00
C CYS A 308 5.89 -13.86 9.48
N VAL A 309 5.06 -14.58 8.72
CA VAL A 309 3.67 -14.88 9.11
C VAL A 309 3.62 -15.66 10.42
N ALA A 310 4.46 -16.68 10.58
CA ALA A 310 4.53 -17.46 11.81
C ALA A 310 4.80 -16.56 13.03
N VAL A 311 5.77 -15.64 12.93
CA VAL A 311 6.09 -14.66 13.97
C VAL A 311 4.88 -13.78 14.29
N MET A 312 4.22 -13.24 13.27
CA MET A 312 3.09 -12.32 13.44
C MET A 312 1.86 -13.03 14.04
N GLN A 313 1.55 -14.25 13.57
CA GLN A 313 0.44 -15.04 14.12
C GLN A 313 0.67 -15.45 15.56
N GLU A 314 1.90 -15.88 15.90
CA GLU A 314 2.25 -16.23 17.28
C GLU A 314 2.16 -15.01 18.20
N SER A 315 2.60 -13.83 17.70
CA SER A 315 2.48 -12.57 18.43
C SER A 315 1.02 -12.20 18.69
N ALA A 316 0.15 -12.35 17.69
CA ALA A 316 -1.28 -12.09 17.85
C ALA A 316 -1.90 -12.98 18.93
N ARG A 317 -1.63 -14.30 18.87
CA ARG A 317 -2.16 -15.27 19.85
C ARG A 317 -1.66 -14.99 21.27
N GLU A 318 -0.39 -14.59 21.43
CA GLU A 318 0.20 -14.30 22.74
C GLU A 318 -0.52 -13.17 23.46
N ILE A 319 -0.93 -12.14 22.73
CA ILE A 319 -1.63 -10.99 23.31
C ILE A 319 -3.17 -11.12 23.26
N GLY A 320 -3.68 -12.28 22.83
CA GLY A 320 -5.10 -12.62 22.84
C GLY A 320 -5.89 -12.08 21.65
N LEU A 321 -5.23 -11.73 20.53
CA LEU A 321 -5.90 -11.35 19.30
C LEU A 321 -6.28 -12.58 18.46
N GLU A 322 -7.40 -12.49 17.76
CA GLU A 322 -7.85 -13.52 16.82
C GLU A 322 -7.09 -13.41 15.50
N VAL A 323 -6.51 -14.53 15.05
CA VAL A 323 -5.95 -14.61 13.69
C VAL A 323 -7.08 -14.91 12.71
N ALA A 324 -7.52 -13.88 12.00
CA ALA A 324 -8.58 -13.98 11.00
C ALA A 324 -8.06 -14.60 9.69
N HIS A 325 -8.95 -15.26 8.96
CA HIS A 325 -8.69 -15.75 7.60
C HIS A 325 -9.50 -14.93 6.60
N ILE A 326 -8.80 -14.11 5.81
CA ILE A 326 -9.42 -13.19 4.87
C ILE A 326 -8.77 -13.39 3.50
N ASP A 327 -9.60 -13.37 2.44
CA ASP A 327 -9.11 -13.44 1.07
C ASP A 327 -8.21 -12.26 0.72
N PRO A 328 -7.26 -12.43 -0.23
CA PRO A 328 -6.40 -11.35 -0.70
C PRO A 328 -7.19 -10.15 -1.21
N ARG A 329 -6.68 -8.95 -0.95
CA ARG A 329 -7.29 -7.70 -1.41
C ARG A 329 -6.87 -7.39 -2.84
N LEU A 330 -7.74 -6.76 -3.60
CA LEU A 330 -7.42 -6.31 -4.96
C LEU A 330 -6.86 -4.88 -5.00
N GLY A 331 -6.62 -4.25 -3.85
CA GLY A 331 -5.84 -3.02 -3.70
C GLY A 331 -4.36 -3.26 -3.98
N GLY A 332 -3.62 -2.21 -4.34
CA GLY A 332 -2.16 -2.23 -4.37
C GLY A 332 -1.59 -1.86 -3.00
N GLU A 333 -0.36 -2.25 -2.72
CA GLU A 333 0.40 -1.87 -1.52
C GLU A 333 1.90 -1.97 -1.86
N ASP A 334 2.62 -0.86 -1.71
CA ASP A 334 4.02 -0.77 -2.13
C ASP A 334 5.00 -1.50 -1.19
N PHE A 335 4.55 -1.92 0.00
CA PHE A 335 5.31 -2.84 0.87
C PHE A 335 5.78 -4.10 0.12
N ALA A 336 5.13 -4.43 -0.97
CA ALA A 336 5.54 -5.51 -1.87
C ALA A 336 7.00 -5.43 -2.30
N TYR A 337 7.57 -4.23 -2.48
CA TYR A 337 8.96 -4.06 -2.90
C TYR A 337 9.97 -4.61 -1.89
N TYR A 338 9.68 -4.49 -0.58
CA TYR A 338 10.51 -5.11 0.46
C TYR A 338 10.45 -6.64 0.36
N GLY A 339 9.23 -7.19 0.18
CA GLY A 339 9.00 -8.62 0.03
C GLY A 339 9.66 -9.26 -1.20
N MET A 340 9.92 -8.48 -2.25
CA MET A 340 10.70 -8.93 -3.42
C MET A 340 12.19 -9.12 -3.12
N LYS A 341 12.71 -8.57 -2.03
CA LYS A 341 14.14 -8.58 -1.69
C LYS A 341 14.45 -9.44 -0.47
N LYS A 342 13.59 -9.41 0.53
CA LYS A 342 13.79 -10.09 1.82
C LYS A 342 12.48 -10.72 2.32
N PRO A 343 12.52 -11.68 3.22
CA PRO A 343 11.33 -12.14 3.92
C PRO A 343 10.58 -10.94 4.51
N ALA A 344 9.29 -10.83 4.22
CA ALA A 344 8.47 -9.72 4.66
C ALA A 344 7.05 -10.18 4.96
N ALA A 345 6.36 -9.53 5.88
CA ALA A 345 4.92 -9.70 6.06
C ALA A 345 4.27 -8.40 6.54
N ILE A 346 3.10 -8.14 6.00
CA ILE A 346 2.18 -7.11 6.46
C ILE A 346 0.90 -7.76 6.98
N ALA A 347 0.39 -7.27 8.12
CA ALA A 347 -0.86 -7.72 8.71
C ALA A 347 -1.91 -6.62 8.65
N TRP A 348 -3.17 -6.98 8.36
CA TRP A 348 -4.29 -6.07 8.51
C TRP A 348 -4.84 -6.18 9.92
N PHE A 349 -4.78 -5.07 10.66
CA PHE A 349 -5.14 -4.99 12.06
C PHE A 349 -6.52 -4.36 12.22
N GLY A 350 -7.51 -5.13 12.71
CA GLY A 350 -8.88 -4.67 12.88
C GLY A 350 -8.98 -3.52 13.89
N MET A 351 -9.51 -2.39 13.44
CA MET A 351 -9.69 -1.16 14.23
C MET A 351 -11.09 -0.53 14.06
N ALA A 352 -12.10 -1.29 13.66
CA ALA A 352 -13.48 -0.81 13.71
C ALA A 352 -13.87 -0.47 15.16
N ASP A 353 -14.78 0.50 15.30
CA ASP A 353 -15.27 0.94 16.62
C ASP A 353 -15.74 -0.24 17.48
N ALA A 354 -14.99 -0.53 18.54
CA ALA A 354 -15.27 -1.62 19.47
C ALA A 354 -16.59 -1.42 20.24
N THR A 355 -17.09 -0.17 20.35
CA THR A 355 -18.33 0.16 21.05
C THR A 355 -19.58 -0.09 20.19
N GLY A 356 -19.42 -0.22 18.86
CA GLY A 356 -20.51 -0.32 17.89
C GLY A 356 -21.32 0.96 17.71
N LYS A 357 -20.82 2.09 18.22
CA LYS A 357 -21.47 3.40 18.08
C LYS A 357 -21.43 3.92 16.64
N TYR A 358 -20.33 3.61 15.94
CA TYR A 358 -20.14 4.02 14.57
C TYR A 358 -20.08 2.79 13.65
N ALA A 359 -20.74 2.88 12.50
CA ALA A 359 -20.63 1.83 11.49
C ALA A 359 -19.20 1.78 10.93
N PRO A 360 -18.69 0.57 10.59
CA PRO A 360 -17.45 0.44 9.85
C PRO A 360 -17.46 1.31 8.60
N THR A 361 -16.35 2.01 8.36
CA THR A 361 -16.23 2.92 7.22
C THR A 361 -15.03 2.49 6.37
N PRO A 362 -15.20 2.27 5.05
CA PRO A 362 -14.10 1.83 4.20
C PRO A 362 -12.99 2.89 4.15
N HIS A 363 -11.78 2.42 3.81
CA HIS A 363 -10.67 3.29 3.48
C HIS A 363 -11.00 4.20 2.30
N HIS A 364 -10.28 5.32 2.15
CA HIS A 364 -10.50 6.33 1.08
C HIS A 364 -11.89 6.96 1.11
N ASN A 365 -12.50 7.03 2.29
CA ASN A 365 -13.82 7.62 2.50
C ASN A 365 -13.72 8.91 3.33
N PRO A 366 -14.47 9.99 3.00
CA PRO A 366 -14.48 11.24 3.78
C PRO A 366 -14.84 11.08 5.27
N LYS A 367 -15.48 9.97 5.62
CA LYS A 367 -15.90 9.63 6.99
C LYS A 367 -15.07 8.51 7.60
N PHE A 368 -13.90 8.20 7.03
CA PHE A 368 -12.99 7.18 7.54
C PHE A 368 -12.73 7.38 9.03
N ARG A 369 -12.81 6.30 9.78
CA ARG A 369 -12.71 6.31 11.24
C ARG A 369 -12.14 4.97 11.74
N ILE A 370 -11.25 5.06 12.71
CA ILE A 370 -10.75 3.92 13.49
C ILE A 370 -10.98 4.17 14.98
N ASP A 371 -11.04 3.11 15.78
CA ASP A 371 -11.00 3.19 17.24
C ASP A 371 -9.55 3.42 17.69
N ASP A 372 -9.16 4.67 17.86
CA ASP A 372 -7.81 5.03 18.28
C ASP A 372 -7.54 4.78 19.76
N GLU A 373 -8.56 4.86 20.63
CA GLU A 373 -8.38 4.71 22.07
C GLU A 373 -8.10 3.26 22.49
N THR A 374 -8.76 2.30 21.84
CA THR A 374 -8.57 0.87 22.12
C THR A 374 -7.56 0.24 21.16
N GLY A 375 -7.65 0.59 19.87
CA GLY A 375 -6.89 -0.04 18.80
C GLY A 375 -5.40 0.31 18.81
N LEU A 376 -5.04 1.58 19.03
CA LEU A 376 -3.63 1.99 18.97
C LEU A 376 -2.76 1.38 20.08
N PRO A 377 -3.19 1.34 21.36
CA PRO A 377 -2.42 0.63 22.39
C PRO A 377 -2.24 -0.87 22.06
N ALA A 378 -3.28 -1.52 21.54
CA ALA A 378 -3.18 -2.93 21.14
C ALA A 378 -2.26 -3.16 19.94
N ALA A 379 -2.28 -2.26 18.94
CA ALA A 379 -1.34 -2.31 17.82
C ALA A 379 0.11 -2.06 18.27
N LEU A 380 0.33 -1.18 19.24
CA LEU A 380 1.63 -0.97 19.88
C LEU A 380 2.12 -2.24 20.56
N GLU A 381 1.26 -2.90 21.37
CA GLU A 381 1.57 -4.19 22.01
C GLU A 381 1.91 -5.25 20.97
N TYR A 382 1.10 -5.32 19.91
CA TYR A 382 1.31 -6.26 18.82
C TYR A 382 2.67 -6.08 18.14
N MET A 383 3.00 -4.85 17.72
CA MET A 383 4.26 -4.58 17.01
C MET A 383 5.50 -4.77 17.90
N LEU A 384 5.43 -4.44 19.17
CA LEU A 384 6.51 -4.77 20.14
C LEU A 384 6.70 -6.27 20.30
N THR A 385 5.60 -7.04 20.37
CA THR A 385 5.63 -8.49 20.47
C THR A 385 6.17 -9.12 19.19
N VAL A 386 5.75 -8.62 18.01
CA VAL A 386 6.29 -9.02 16.70
C VAL A 386 7.80 -8.80 16.65
N TYR A 387 8.30 -7.62 17.02
CA TYR A 387 9.72 -7.33 17.05
C TYR A 387 10.48 -8.30 17.96
N THR A 388 10.00 -8.50 19.20
CA THR A 388 10.66 -9.37 20.18
C THR A 388 10.74 -10.83 19.69
N LYS A 389 9.66 -11.34 19.07
CA LYS A 389 9.64 -12.69 18.47
C LYS A 389 10.51 -12.78 17.22
N ALA A 390 10.50 -11.77 16.38
CA ALA A 390 11.34 -11.72 15.19
C ALA A 390 12.83 -11.82 15.55
N CYS A 391 13.26 -11.13 16.59
CA CYS A 391 14.64 -11.23 17.11
C CYS A 391 15.05 -12.66 17.52
N ASN A 392 14.10 -13.51 17.86
CA ASN A 392 14.38 -14.91 18.24
C ASN A 392 14.21 -15.88 17.04
N ALA A 393 13.36 -15.55 16.07
CA ALA A 393 13.05 -16.39 14.91
C ALA A 393 14.07 -16.25 13.79
N PHE A 394 14.59 -15.05 13.57
CA PHE A 394 15.60 -14.75 12.55
C PHE A 394 16.97 -14.76 13.23
N ILE A 395 17.74 -15.82 12.97
CA ILE A 395 19.12 -15.93 13.47
C ILE A 395 20.02 -15.09 12.54
N ALA A 396 20.88 -14.25 13.14
CA ALA A 396 21.87 -13.52 12.35
C ALA A 396 22.69 -14.51 11.50
N HIS A 397 22.62 -14.39 10.20
CA HIS A 397 23.56 -15.08 9.33
C HIS A 397 24.88 -14.31 9.39
N ASN A 398 25.84 -14.85 10.17
CA ASN A 398 27.24 -14.40 10.22
C ASN A 398 27.94 -14.62 8.87
#